data_94131557a1cbffdd5b7eaaf2e68f55ee
#
_entry.id   94131557a1cbffdd5b7eaaf2e68f55ee
#
_cell.length_a   1.000
_cell.length_b   1.000
_cell.length_c   1.000
_cell.angle_alpha   90.00
_cell.angle_beta   90.00
_cell.angle_gamma   90.00
#
_symmetry.space_group_name_H-M   'P 1'
#
loop_
_entity.id
_entity.type
_entity.pdbx_description
1 polymer ?
#
loop_
_entity_poly.entity_id
_entity_poly.type
_entity_poly.pdbx_seq_one_letter_code
_entity_poly.pdbx_strand_id
1 'polypeptide(L)'
;MSLGTKIRKIRELKGYSQENMAHALEMSQAGYGKIERDEVNITYDKLMKIAEVLETQIENIINFDEKTVITNFNPKIHQQIGSYYYSSEMKEL
;
A
#
# COMPACT_ATOMS: atom_id res chain seq x y z
N MET A 1 7.54 11.27 -5.70
CA MET A 1 7.75 10.12 -4.82
C MET A 1 7.87 8.88 -5.68
N SER A 2 8.91 8.09 -5.47
CA SER A 2 9.11 6.87 -6.24
C SER A 2 8.12 5.79 -5.81
N LEU A 3 7.98 4.76 -6.63
CA LEU A 3 7.06 3.67 -6.33
C LEU A 3 7.45 2.96 -5.04
N GLY A 4 8.74 2.70 -4.85
CA GLY A 4 9.19 2.05 -3.62
C GLY A 4 8.90 2.89 -2.39
N THR A 5 9.06 4.19 -2.48
CA THR A 5 8.74 5.08 -1.38
C THR A 5 7.24 5.09 -1.09
N LYS A 6 6.42 5.06 -2.13
CA LYS A 6 4.98 4.99 -1.95
C LYS A 6 4.58 3.71 -1.21
N ILE A 7 5.15 2.60 -1.62
CA ILE A 7 4.88 1.31 -0.97
C ILE A 7 5.29 1.37 0.50
N ARG A 8 6.48 1.92 0.78
CA ARG A 8 6.94 2.02 2.15
C ARG A 8 6.01 2.86 3.02
N LYS A 9 5.58 4.01 2.49
CA LYS A 9 4.71 4.88 3.28
C LYS A 9 3.36 4.24 3.56
N ILE A 10 2.79 3.54 2.58
CA ILE A 10 1.54 2.84 2.79
C ILE A 10 1.73 1.73 3.82
N ARG A 11 2.83 0.98 3.70
CA ARG A 11 3.14 -0.07 4.67
C ARG A 11 3.20 0.48 6.09
N GLU A 12 3.89 1.62 6.25
CA GLU A 12 4.00 2.23 7.57
C GLU A 12 2.65 2.69 8.10
N LEU A 13 1.81 3.23 7.22
CA LEU A 13 0.47 3.63 7.62
C LEU A 13 -0.38 2.45 8.08
N LYS A 14 -0.15 1.29 7.49
CA LYS A 14 -0.87 0.08 7.87
C LYS A 14 -0.27 -0.56 9.13
N GLY A 15 0.88 -0.10 9.58
CA GLY A 15 1.50 -0.64 10.78
C GLY A 15 2.30 -1.91 10.54
N TYR A 16 2.65 -2.20 9.31
CA TYR A 16 3.41 -3.41 9.00
C TYR A 16 4.91 -3.11 8.99
N SER A 17 5.70 -4.10 9.40
CA SER A 17 7.15 -4.02 9.29
C SER A 17 7.60 -4.53 7.94
N GLN A 18 8.86 -4.26 7.58
CA GLN A 18 9.43 -4.86 6.38
C GLN A 18 9.42 -6.38 6.46
N GLU A 19 9.66 -6.91 7.66
CA GLU A 19 9.67 -8.34 7.87
C GLU A 19 8.28 -8.93 7.62
N ASN A 20 7.23 -8.25 8.10
CA ASN A 20 5.86 -8.71 7.86
C ASN A 20 5.56 -8.77 6.37
N MET A 21 5.95 -7.73 5.65
CA MET A 21 5.69 -7.68 4.21
C MET A 21 6.45 -8.78 3.48
N ALA A 22 7.72 -8.94 3.83
CA ALA A 22 8.54 -9.96 3.17
C ALA A 22 7.95 -11.34 3.40
N HIS A 23 7.55 -11.63 4.62
CA HIS A 23 6.96 -12.92 4.94
C HIS A 23 5.68 -13.15 4.13
N ALA A 24 4.81 -12.15 4.07
CA ALA A 24 3.55 -12.27 3.34
C ALA A 24 3.77 -12.43 1.84
N LEU A 25 4.86 -11.85 1.33
CA LEU A 25 5.21 -11.94 -0.09
C LEU A 25 6.11 -13.14 -0.39
N GLU A 26 6.43 -13.94 0.62
CA GLU A 26 7.26 -15.12 0.50
C GLU A 26 8.63 -14.80 -0.07
N MET A 27 9.25 -13.76 0.47
CA MET A 27 10.58 -13.35 0.04
C MET A 27 11.39 -12.94 1.25
N SER A 28 12.70 -12.78 1.06
CA SER A 28 13.57 -12.34 2.15
C SER A 28 13.32 -10.88 2.48
N GLN A 29 13.63 -10.51 3.72
CA GLN A 29 13.52 -9.11 4.10
C GLN A 29 14.47 -8.24 3.29
N ALA A 30 15.67 -8.74 3.02
CA ALA A 30 16.63 -8.00 2.21
C ALA A 30 16.09 -7.74 0.81
N GLY A 31 15.45 -8.77 0.22
CA GLY A 31 14.85 -8.62 -1.11
C GLY A 31 13.72 -7.62 -1.12
N TYR A 32 12.87 -7.69 -0.10
CA TYR A 32 11.77 -6.73 -0.01
C TYR A 32 12.30 -5.31 0.20
N GLY A 33 13.34 -5.16 1.04
CA GLY A 33 13.92 -3.84 1.25
C GLY A 33 14.40 -3.20 -0.04
N LYS A 34 14.92 -4.01 -0.96
CA LYS A 34 15.36 -3.48 -2.25
C LYS A 34 14.19 -2.89 -3.04
N ILE A 35 13.00 -3.49 -2.90
CA ILE A 35 11.82 -2.94 -3.55
C ILE A 35 11.55 -1.53 -3.03
N GLU A 36 11.58 -1.35 -1.70
CA GLU A 36 11.28 -0.04 -1.13
C GLU A 36 12.35 1.00 -1.47
N ARG A 37 13.57 0.56 -1.72
CA ARG A 37 14.65 1.49 -2.09
C ARG A 37 14.79 1.67 -3.58
N ASP A 38 13.87 1.10 -4.36
CA ASP A 38 13.89 1.22 -5.84
C ASP A 38 15.15 0.65 -6.46
N GLU A 39 15.69 -0.40 -5.84
CA GLU A 39 16.90 -1.05 -6.33
C GLU A 39 16.60 -2.18 -7.29
N VAL A 40 15.34 -2.53 -7.47
CA VAL A 40 14.91 -3.56 -8.41
C VAL A 40 13.67 -3.07 -9.13
N ASN A 41 13.46 -3.60 -10.33
CA ASN A 41 12.22 -3.32 -11.06
C ASN A 41 11.11 -4.19 -10.50
N ILE A 42 9.94 -3.58 -10.30
CA ILE A 42 8.78 -4.28 -9.77
C ILE A 42 7.92 -4.71 -10.94
N THR A 43 7.69 -6.02 -11.06
CA THR A 43 6.78 -6.51 -12.10
C THR A 43 5.35 -6.22 -11.69
N TYR A 44 4.46 -6.24 -12.69
CA TYR A 44 3.04 -6.04 -12.41
C TYR A 44 2.52 -7.10 -11.44
N ASP A 45 2.93 -8.36 -11.64
CA ASP A 45 2.49 -9.44 -10.74
C ASP A 45 2.93 -9.19 -9.31
N LYS A 46 4.16 -8.73 -9.13
CA LYS A 46 4.65 -8.44 -7.78
C LYS A 46 3.88 -7.27 -7.18
N LEU A 47 3.61 -6.26 -7.98
CA LEU A 47 2.85 -5.10 -7.50
C LEU A 47 1.44 -5.49 -7.09
N MET A 48 0.81 -6.40 -7.84
CA MET A 48 -0.50 -6.90 -7.46
C MET A 48 -0.47 -7.61 -6.11
N LYS A 49 0.56 -8.42 -5.87
CA LYS A 49 0.68 -9.12 -4.60
C LYS A 49 0.92 -8.14 -3.45
N ILE A 50 1.72 -7.12 -3.70
CA ILE A 50 1.95 -6.08 -2.69
C ILE A 50 0.63 -5.39 -2.36
N ALA A 51 -0.15 -5.06 -3.37
CA ALA A 51 -1.44 -4.41 -3.16
C ALA A 51 -2.37 -5.30 -2.33
N GLU A 52 -2.37 -6.60 -2.61
CA GLU A 52 -3.20 -7.53 -1.84
C GLU A 52 -2.79 -7.56 -0.37
N VAL A 53 -1.49 -7.62 -0.10
CA VAL A 53 -1.02 -7.66 1.27
C VAL A 53 -1.37 -6.36 1.98
N LEU A 54 -1.27 -5.24 1.29
CA LEU A 54 -1.60 -3.95 1.86
C LEU A 54 -3.11 -3.67 1.86
N GLU A 55 -3.90 -4.60 1.32
CA GLU A 55 -5.35 -4.49 1.29
C GLU A 55 -5.80 -3.21 0.60
N THR A 56 -5.18 -2.93 -0.55
CA THR A 56 -5.53 -1.75 -1.32
C THR A 56 -5.45 -2.11 -2.80
N GLN A 57 -5.87 -1.18 -3.63
CA GLN A 57 -5.80 -1.37 -5.08
C GLN A 57 -4.52 -0.76 -5.62
N ILE A 58 -4.06 -1.31 -6.76
CA ILE A 58 -2.84 -0.81 -7.38
C ILE A 58 -2.93 0.69 -7.65
N GLU A 59 -4.09 1.14 -8.10
CA GLU A 59 -4.29 2.55 -8.40
C GLU A 59 -4.00 3.43 -7.19
N ASN A 60 -4.39 2.97 -6.02
CA ASN A 60 -4.15 3.74 -4.80
C ASN A 60 -2.67 3.81 -4.46
N ILE A 61 -1.90 2.78 -4.81
CA ILE A 61 -0.47 2.83 -4.61
C ILE A 61 0.17 3.80 -5.59
N ILE A 62 -0.19 3.66 -6.87
CA ILE A 62 0.42 4.49 -7.92
C ILE A 62 0.12 5.96 -7.71
N ASN A 63 -1.11 6.27 -7.28
CA ASN A 63 -1.55 7.65 -7.12
C ASN A 63 -1.36 8.17 -5.71
N PHE A 64 -0.65 7.43 -4.87
CA PHE A 64 -0.46 7.83 -3.48
C PHE A 64 0.27 9.17 -3.37
N ASP A 65 -0.24 10.04 -2.53
CA ASP A 65 0.50 11.20 -2.04
C ASP A 65 0.04 11.44 -0.60
N GLU A 66 0.77 12.30 0.10
CA GLU A 66 0.50 12.45 1.52
C GLU A 66 -0.85 13.09 1.81
N LYS A 67 -1.44 13.72 0.84
CA LYS A 67 -2.75 14.32 1.02
C LYS A 67 -3.88 13.30 1.02
N THR A 68 -3.66 12.14 0.41
CA THR A 68 -4.70 11.12 0.32
C THR A 68 -4.63 10.11 1.45
N VAL A 69 -3.65 10.23 2.32
CA VAL A 69 -3.38 9.24 3.34
C VAL A 69 -4.57 9.01 4.28
N ILE A 70 -5.25 10.07 4.66
CA ILE A 70 -6.34 9.94 5.62
C ILE A 70 -7.51 9.17 5.04
N THR A 71 -7.88 9.48 3.80
CA THR A 71 -9.08 8.90 3.22
C THR A 71 -8.86 7.48 2.71
N ASN A 72 -7.65 7.17 2.22
CA ASN A 72 -7.44 5.91 1.53
C ASN A 72 -6.77 4.83 2.37
N PHE A 73 -5.99 5.21 3.38
CA PHE A 73 -5.14 4.23 4.04
C PHE A 73 -5.24 4.22 5.56
N ASN A 74 -5.96 5.14 6.18
CA ASN A 74 -6.09 5.17 7.62
C ASN A 74 -7.29 4.32 8.04
N PRO A 75 -7.06 3.17 8.68
CA PRO A 75 -8.16 2.26 9.00
C PRO A 75 -9.21 2.87 9.93
N LYS A 76 -8.78 3.72 10.86
CA LYS A 76 -9.71 4.34 11.77
C LYS A 76 -10.69 5.23 11.02
N ILE A 77 -10.18 6.01 10.09
CA ILE A 77 -11.02 6.90 9.31
C ILE A 77 -12.01 6.10 8.49
N HIS A 78 -11.53 5.03 7.85
CA HIS A 78 -12.42 4.19 7.07
C HIS A 78 -13.51 3.58 7.91
N GLN A 79 -13.18 3.14 9.10
CA GLN A 79 -14.18 2.56 9.98
C GLN A 79 -15.23 3.56 10.41
N GLN A 80 -14.79 4.79 10.67
CA GLN A 80 -15.71 5.83 11.09
C GLN A 80 -16.66 6.24 9.97
N ILE A 81 -16.15 6.27 8.75
CA ILE A 81 -16.95 6.64 7.62
C ILE A 81 -17.90 5.55 7.23
N GLY A 82 -17.66 4.35 7.71
CA GLY A 82 -18.58 3.27 7.44
C GLY A 82 -18.47 2.79 6.02
N SER A 83 -17.38 2.99 5.44
CA SER A 83 -17.07 2.48 4.13
C SER A 83 -17.83 3.09 3.02
N TYR A 84 -18.42 4.21 3.18
CA TYR A 84 -19.09 4.80 2.11
C TYR A 84 -18.17 5.14 0.99
N TYR A 85 -17.09 5.18 1.24
CA TYR A 85 -16.17 5.59 0.28
C TYR A 85 -15.81 4.64 -0.79
N TYR A 86 -16.19 4.37 -0.98
CA TYR A 86 -15.80 3.59 -1.70
C TYR A 86 -16.28 3.49 -2.64
N SER A 87 -16.63 4.27 -2.42
CA SER A 87 -16.92 4.36 -3.06
C SER A 87 -16.75 4.91 -3.72
N SER A 88 -16.69 5.45 -3.63
CA SER A 88 -16.63 5.87 -4.10
C SER A 88 -16.37 5.88 -4.57
N GLU A 89 -16.47 6.17 -4.19
CA GLU A 89 -16.43 5.97 -4.30
C GLU A 89 -16.80 5.90 -4.58
N MET A 90 -17.07 5.99 -4.20
CA MET A 90 -17.49 5.80 -4.08
C MET A 90 -18.03 6.02 -4.30
N LYS A 91 -18.51 6.40 -4.10
CA LYS A 91 -19.03 6.50 -3.89
C LYS A 91 -19.37 6.77 -3.84
N GLU A 92 -19.47 7.22 -3.32
CA GLU A 92 -19.77 7.32 -2.84
C GLU A 92 -19.87 7.44 -2.82
N LEU A 93 -20.10 7.96 -2.55
CA LEU A 93 -20.16 7.88 -2.18
C LEU A 93 -20.41 7.79 -2.42
#